data_cf2f5826a0db277fc050af41f1667153
#
_entry.id   cf2f5826a0db277fc050af41f1667153
#
_cell.length_a   1.000
_cell.length_b   1.000
_cell.length_c   1.000
_cell.angle_alpha   90.00
_cell.angle_beta   90.00
_cell.angle_gamma   90.00
#
_symmetry.space_group_name_H-M   'P 1'
#
loop_
_entity.id
_entity.type
_entity.pdbx_description
1 polymer ?
#
loop_
_entity_poly.entity_id
_entity_poly.type
_entity_poly.pdbx_seq_one_letter_code
_entity_poly.pdbx_strand_id
1 'polypeptide(L)'
;MARFRGTVSYNGTPFAGWQVQPGQLTIQGLLESALNTILGDCSRVTGSGRTDAGVHAVGQVFAFDGESRLAAADLQRAINANTPNEVCVRDLHETHTDFHPIRDAISKQYRYVINHGSVIDVFSQDRCWHIYQPLNLNAMQQAAEFLKGTYDFASFEAAGSDRKTSVRSISQLELIESCENDVNMITIYVRADGFLYNMVRNIVGTLVEVGKGKREPSWVVDVQKKCDRQCAGPTAPPDGLCLMDVEYAS
;
A
#
# COMPACT_ATOMS: atom_id res chain seq x y z
N MET A 1 -30.24 5.64 -6.45
CA MET A 1 -29.02 5.30 -5.70
C MET A 1 -27.99 6.40 -5.92
N ALA A 2 -27.43 6.96 -4.86
CA ALA A 2 -26.33 7.89 -4.91
C ALA A 2 -25.00 7.10 -4.88
N ARG A 3 -23.96 7.62 -5.54
CA ARG A 3 -22.60 7.10 -5.45
C ARG A 3 -21.82 7.86 -4.41
N PHE A 4 -21.22 7.14 -3.48
CA PHE A 4 -20.37 7.70 -2.41
C PHE A 4 -18.90 7.36 -2.66
N ARG A 5 -18.05 8.31 -2.31
CA ARG A 5 -16.60 8.17 -2.25
C ARG A 5 -16.14 8.52 -0.85
N GLY A 6 -15.20 7.74 -0.32
CA GLY A 6 -14.58 8.02 0.96
C GLY A 6 -13.13 7.57 0.99
N THR A 7 -12.41 8.03 2.01
CA THR A 7 -11.06 7.58 2.34
C THR A 7 -11.14 6.72 3.59
N VAL A 8 -10.43 5.59 3.62
CA VAL A 8 -10.32 4.73 4.80
C VAL A 8 -8.86 4.52 5.20
N SER A 9 -8.60 4.72 6.49
CA SER A 9 -7.33 4.39 7.12
C SER A 9 -7.49 3.08 7.90
N TYR A 10 -6.46 2.24 7.90
CA TYR A 10 -6.47 1.02 8.71
C TYR A 10 -5.08 0.56 9.13
N ASN A 11 -5.01 0.01 10.35
CA ASN A 11 -3.92 -0.85 10.76
C ASN A 11 -4.19 -2.25 10.19
N GLY A 12 -3.38 -2.70 9.22
CA GLY A 12 -3.60 -3.94 8.48
C GLY A 12 -3.31 -5.23 9.25
N THR A 13 -2.59 -5.14 10.37
CA THR A 13 -2.08 -6.29 11.14
C THR A 13 -3.13 -7.39 11.41
N PRO A 14 -4.35 -7.10 11.90
CA PRO A 14 -5.34 -8.14 12.19
C PRO A 14 -6.12 -8.63 10.96
N PHE A 15 -5.88 -8.07 9.76
CA PHE A 15 -6.72 -8.33 8.59
C PHE A 15 -6.01 -9.15 7.52
N ALA A 16 -6.79 -10.00 6.84
CA ALA A 16 -6.36 -10.77 5.66
C ALA A 16 -6.28 -9.93 4.38
N GLY A 17 -6.05 -8.62 4.52
CA GLY A 17 -5.95 -7.65 3.45
C GLY A 17 -7.26 -6.95 3.11
N TRP A 18 -7.27 -6.29 1.96
CA TRP A 18 -8.43 -5.52 1.51
C TRP A 18 -9.60 -6.40 1.07
N GLN A 19 -9.35 -7.31 0.11
CA GLN A 19 -10.39 -8.03 -0.63
C GLN A 19 -11.11 -9.08 0.21
N VAL A 20 -12.45 -9.11 0.12
CA VAL A 20 -13.28 -10.17 0.74
C VAL A 20 -12.80 -11.55 0.33
N GLN A 21 -12.60 -12.40 1.33
CA GLN A 21 -12.22 -13.81 1.20
C GLN A 21 -13.09 -14.65 2.15
N PRO A 22 -13.54 -15.85 1.74
CA PRO A 22 -14.39 -16.70 2.58
C PRO A 22 -13.72 -17.01 3.93
N GLY A 23 -14.44 -16.74 5.03
CA GLY A 23 -13.99 -17.05 6.38
C GLY A 23 -12.85 -16.16 6.92
N GLN A 24 -12.49 -15.09 6.22
CA GLN A 24 -11.42 -14.18 6.62
C GLN A 24 -11.95 -12.79 6.98
N LEU A 25 -11.33 -12.17 7.98
CA LEU A 25 -11.59 -10.78 8.34
C LEU A 25 -10.83 -9.85 7.37
N THR A 26 -11.55 -9.05 6.60
CA THR A 26 -10.99 -8.17 5.56
C THR A 26 -11.58 -6.76 5.65
N ILE A 27 -10.85 -5.75 5.18
CA ILE A 27 -11.29 -4.34 5.23
C ILE A 27 -12.57 -4.14 4.42
N GLN A 28 -12.64 -4.67 3.20
CA GLN A 28 -13.83 -4.60 2.35
C GLN A 28 -15.03 -5.23 3.03
N GLY A 29 -14.87 -6.42 3.62
CA GLY A 29 -15.96 -7.12 4.30
C GLY A 29 -16.51 -6.36 5.52
N LEU A 30 -15.62 -5.70 6.28
CA LEU A 30 -16.02 -4.84 7.40
C LEU A 30 -16.83 -3.64 6.93
N LEU A 31 -16.38 -2.95 5.88
CA LEU A 31 -17.11 -1.80 5.32
C LEU A 31 -18.46 -2.21 4.76
N GLU A 32 -18.55 -3.32 4.02
CA GLU A 32 -19.81 -3.87 3.49
C GLU A 32 -20.76 -4.26 4.62
N SER A 33 -20.27 -4.89 5.68
CA SER A 33 -21.09 -5.25 6.86
C SER A 33 -21.64 -4.01 7.58
N ALA A 34 -20.80 -2.99 7.81
CA ALA A 34 -21.21 -1.74 8.43
C ALA A 34 -22.28 -1.02 7.58
N LEU A 35 -22.04 -0.92 6.26
CA LEU A 35 -22.98 -0.30 5.33
C LEU A 35 -24.31 -1.05 5.27
N ASN A 36 -24.32 -2.38 5.22
CA ASN A 36 -25.53 -3.18 5.23
C ASN A 36 -26.33 -3.00 6.54
N THR A 37 -25.65 -2.86 7.67
CA THR A 37 -26.30 -2.58 8.96
C THR A 37 -27.00 -1.22 8.97
N ILE A 38 -26.41 -0.20 8.31
CA ILE A 38 -26.90 1.19 8.34
C ILE A 38 -27.97 1.42 7.26
N LEU A 39 -27.72 0.91 6.05
CA LEU A 39 -28.54 1.20 4.86
C LEU A 39 -29.54 0.08 4.52
N GLY A 40 -29.34 -1.12 5.08
CA GLY A 40 -30.13 -2.32 4.76
C GLY A 40 -29.70 -3.00 3.47
N ASP A 41 -29.37 -2.24 2.45
CA ASP A 41 -28.83 -2.74 1.17
C ASP A 41 -27.86 -1.71 0.58
N CYS A 42 -26.68 -2.16 0.18
CA CYS A 42 -25.73 -1.33 -0.53
C CYS A 42 -25.02 -2.16 -1.60
N SER A 43 -24.50 -1.47 -2.62
CA SER A 43 -23.63 -2.12 -3.61
C SER A 43 -22.31 -2.55 -2.96
N ARG A 44 -21.63 -3.46 -3.65
CA ARG A 44 -20.29 -3.89 -3.26
C ARG A 44 -19.33 -2.71 -3.14
N VAL A 45 -18.57 -2.66 -2.05
CA VAL A 45 -17.52 -1.66 -1.86
C VAL A 45 -16.34 -1.93 -2.81
N THR A 46 -15.95 -0.92 -3.58
CA THR A 46 -14.79 -0.99 -4.48
C THR A 46 -13.67 -0.10 -3.94
N GLY A 47 -12.49 -0.67 -3.70
CA GLY A 47 -11.29 0.09 -3.30
C GLY A 47 -10.46 0.53 -4.49
N SER A 48 -9.58 1.52 -4.30
CA SER A 48 -8.65 1.99 -5.35
C SER A 48 -7.56 0.97 -5.69
N GLY A 49 -7.30 0.01 -4.80
CA GLY A 49 -6.37 -1.10 -5.00
C GLY A 49 -6.52 -2.12 -3.89
N ARG A 50 -6.01 -3.32 -4.14
CA ARG A 50 -5.92 -4.35 -3.11
C ARG A 50 -4.64 -4.13 -2.31
N THR A 51 -4.73 -4.26 -0.99
CA THR A 51 -3.58 -4.40 -0.10
C THR A 51 -3.54 -5.84 0.39
N ASP A 52 -2.35 -6.39 0.57
CA ASP A 52 -2.16 -7.75 1.06
C ASP A 52 -2.45 -7.84 2.57
N ALA A 53 -2.53 -9.07 3.09
CA ALA A 53 -2.63 -9.32 4.52
C ALA A 53 -1.49 -8.60 5.28
N GLY A 54 -1.80 -7.93 6.38
CA GLY A 54 -0.86 -7.18 7.20
C GLY A 54 -0.50 -5.78 6.68
N VAL A 55 -0.79 -5.44 5.42
CA VAL A 55 -0.47 -4.13 4.83
C VAL A 55 -1.42 -3.05 5.33
N HIS A 56 -0.89 -1.90 5.72
CA HIS A 56 -1.62 -0.76 6.25
C HIS A 56 -2.07 0.22 5.16
N ALA A 57 -2.96 1.12 5.51
CA ALA A 57 -3.27 2.30 4.71
C ALA A 57 -3.60 3.51 5.59
N VAL A 58 -3.19 4.68 5.14
CA VAL A 58 -3.64 5.99 5.62
C VAL A 58 -4.66 6.56 4.63
N GLY A 59 -4.50 6.31 3.34
CA GLY A 59 -5.23 6.96 2.26
C GLY A 59 -5.86 5.99 1.24
N GLN A 60 -6.41 4.85 1.65
CA GLN A 60 -7.15 3.99 0.73
C GLN A 60 -8.47 4.66 0.36
N VAL A 61 -8.71 4.85 -0.94
CA VAL A 61 -9.97 5.40 -1.45
C VAL A 61 -10.92 4.26 -1.82
N PHE A 62 -12.17 4.41 -1.44
CA PHE A 62 -13.23 3.48 -1.77
C PHE A 62 -14.48 4.18 -2.29
N ALA A 63 -15.32 3.44 -2.99
CA ALA A 63 -16.63 3.88 -3.43
C ALA A 63 -17.67 2.76 -3.32
N PHE A 64 -18.92 3.16 -3.17
CA PHE A 64 -20.09 2.28 -3.18
C PHE A 64 -21.33 3.04 -3.66
N ASP A 65 -22.35 2.32 -4.08
CA ASP A 65 -23.67 2.87 -4.39
C ASP A 65 -24.64 2.50 -3.28
N GLY A 66 -25.47 3.46 -2.85
CA GLY A 66 -26.45 3.25 -1.79
C GLY A 66 -27.51 4.35 -1.75
N GLU A 67 -28.58 4.11 -0.99
CA GLU A 67 -29.57 5.13 -0.66
C GLU A 67 -29.46 5.47 0.83
N SER A 68 -29.15 6.70 1.13
CA SER A 68 -29.00 7.16 2.50
C SER A 68 -29.96 8.31 2.79
N ARG A 69 -30.65 8.24 3.93
CA ARG A 69 -31.38 9.38 4.50
C ARG A 69 -30.50 10.27 5.37
N LEU A 70 -29.30 9.80 5.68
CA LEU A 70 -28.29 10.52 6.47
C LEU A 70 -27.47 11.41 5.53
N ALA A 71 -27.11 12.59 6.01
CA ALA A 71 -26.06 13.38 5.36
C ALA A 71 -24.72 12.61 5.37
N ALA A 72 -23.85 12.86 4.41
CA ALA A 72 -22.59 12.11 4.26
C ALA A 72 -21.73 12.11 5.54
N ALA A 73 -21.68 13.23 6.29
CA ALA A 73 -20.96 13.30 7.55
C ALA A 73 -21.57 12.42 8.66
N ASP A 74 -22.91 12.28 8.68
CA ASP A 74 -23.61 11.39 9.63
C ASP A 74 -23.41 9.93 9.23
N LEU A 75 -23.48 9.62 7.95
CA LEU A 75 -23.20 8.29 7.41
C LEU A 75 -21.76 7.86 7.74
N GLN A 76 -20.79 8.76 7.57
CA GLN A 76 -19.40 8.50 7.97
C GLN A 76 -19.28 8.15 9.46
N ARG A 77 -19.95 8.92 10.34
CA ARG A 77 -19.95 8.63 11.79
C ARG A 77 -20.59 7.28 12.10
N ALA A 78 -21.69 6.96 11.40
CA ALA A 78 -22.36 5.67 11.56
C ALA A 78 -21.48 4.50 11.10
N ILE A 79 -20.75 4.63 9.98
CA ILE A 79 -19.80 3.62 9.52
C ILE A 79 -18.70 3.42 10.58
N ASN A 80 -18.10 4.51 11.08
CA ASN A 80 -17.05 4.42 12.09
C ASN A 80 -17.52 3.83 13.43
N ALA A 81 -18.81 4.00 13.78
CA ALA A 81 -19.40 3.36 14.96
C ALA A 81 -19.65 1.85 14.79
N ASN A 82 -19.65 1.35 13.56
CA ASN A 82 -19.84 -0.06 13.20
C ASN A 82 -18.57 -0.76 12.69
N THR A 83 -17.40 -0.10 12.80
CA THR A 83 -16.09 -0.66 12.45
C THR A 83 -15.18 -0.71 13.69
N PRO A 84 -14.22 -1.63 13.77
CA PRO A 84 -13.26 -1.67 14.88
C PRO A 84 -12.30 -0.46 14.85
N ASN A 85 -11.64 -0.20 15.98
CA ASN A 85 -10.73 0.96 16.15
C ASN A 85 -9.56 0.99 15.16
N GLU A 86 -9.19 -0.15 14.59
CA GLU A 86 -8.16 -0.30 13.57
C GLU A 86 -8.57 0.23 12.20
N VAL A 87 -9.86 0.58 12.00
CA VAL A 87 -10.44 1.06 10.73
C VAL A 87 -11.15 2.37 10.95
N CYS A 88 -10.81 3.41 10.17
CA CYS A 88 -11.42 4.72 10.28
C CYS A 88 -11.73 5.29 8.89
N VAL A 89 -13.01 5.55 8.62
CA VAL A 89 -13.48 6.24 7.41
C VAL A 89 -13.48 7.75 7.63
N ARG A 90 -13.02 8.49 6.62
CA ARG A 90 -13.01 9.96 6.58
C ARG A 90 -13.33 10.46 5.17
N ASP A 91 -13.60 11.74 5.06
CA ASP A 91 -13.85 12.43 3.78
C ASP A 91 -14.95 11.77 2.93
N LEU A 92 -15.98 11.19 3.60
CA LEU A 92 -17.08 10.58 2.89
C LEU A 92 -17.99 11.67 2.29
N HIS A 93 -18.23 11.59 0.99
CA HIS A 93 -19.13 12.50 0.26
C HIS A 93 -19.76 11.81 -0.93
N GLU A 94 -20.87 12.38 -1.41
CA GLU A 94 -21.44 11.98 -2.70
C GLU A 94 -20.53 12.43 -3.83
N THR A 95 -20.41 11.60 -4.86
CA THR A 95 -19.59 11.85 -6.03
C THR A 95 -20.37 11.58 -7.31
N HIS A 96 -19.80 11.88 -8.46
CA HIS A 96 -20.45 11.59 -9.74
C HIS A 96 -20.60 10.07 -9.94
N THR A 97 -21.68 9.68 -10.61
CA THR A 97 -22.09 8.27 -10.76
C THR A 97 -21.07 7.38 -11.46
N ASP A 98 -20.26 7.97 -12.33
CA ASP A 98 -19.25 7.26 -13.11
C ASP A 98 -17.89 7.14 -12.43
N PHE A 99 -17.73 7.71 -11.21
CA PHE A 99 -16.47 7.62 -10.48
C PHE A 99 -16.08 6.17 -10.21
N HIS A 100 -14.85 5.81 -10.55
CA HIS A 100 -14.32 4.47 -10.32
C HIS A 100 -12.94 4.52 -9.63
N PRO A 101 -12.80 4.06 -8.36
CA PRO A 101 -11.58 4.25 -7.57
C PRO A 101 -10.29 3.72 -8.21
N ILE A 102 -10.38 2.69 -9.06
CA ILE A 102 -9.20 2.12 -9.74
C ILE A 102 -8.93 2.83 -11.06
N ARG A 103 -9.98 3.01 -11.89
CA ARG A 103 -9.84 3.50 -13.27
C ARG A 103 -9.42 4.96 -13.30
N ASP A 104 -9.96 5.76 -12.39
CA ASP A 104 -9.81 7.21 -12.39
C ASP A 104 -8.60 7.66 -11.55
N ALA A 105 -7.90 6.70 -10.89
CA ALA A 105 -6.67 7.00 -10.16
C ALA A 105 -5.52 7.32 -11.14
N ILE A 106 -4.85 8.45 -10.89
CA ILE A 106 -3.70 8.94 -11.65
C ILE A 106 -2.41 8.34 -11.11
N SER A 107 -2.25 8.38 -9.79
CA SER A 107 -1.07 7.85 -9.12
C SER A 107 -1.42 7.34 -7.72
N LYS A 108 -0.51 6.52 -7.15
CA LYS A 108 -0.57 6.04 -5.78
C LYS A 108 0.78 6.20 -5.13
N GLN A 109 0.77 6.54 -3.85
CA GLN A 109 1.99 6.61 -3.06
C GLN A 109 1.95 5.58 -1.93
N TYR A 110 3.02 4.81 -1.82
CA TYR A 110 3.29 3.94 -0.69
C TYR A 110 4.47 4.46 0.12
N ARG A 111 4.45 4.16 1.40
CA ARG A 111 5.58 4.30 2.32
C ARG A 111 5.94 2.91 2.85
N TYR A 112 7.24 2.62 2.89
CA TYR A 112 7.75 1.44 3.58
C TYR A 112 8.76 1.88 4.65
N VAL A 113 8.66 1.31 5.86
CA VAL A 113 9.54 1.66 6.98
C VAL A 113 10.40 0.45 7.35
N ILE A 114 11.70 0.69 7.50
CA ILE A 114 12.68 -0.28 7.97
C ILE A 114 13.31 0.28 9.23
N ASN A 115 13.31 -0.49 10.33
CA ASN A 115 14.16 -0.27 11.47
C ASN A 115 15.43 -1.12 11.28
N HIS A 116 16.62 -0.51 11.30
CA HIS A 116 17.85 -1.25 11.09
C HIS A 116 18.88 -1.03 12.20
N GLY A 117 19.77 -2.04 12.39
CA GLY A 117 20.73 -2.03 13.49
C GLY A 117 20.25 -2.84 14.70
N SER A 118 20.97 -2.70 15.82
CA SER A 118 20.79 -3.53 17.02
C SER A 118 19.63 -3.09 17.92
N VAL A 119 19.14 -1.85 17.77
CA VAL A 119 18.08 -1.30 18.62
C VAL A 119 16.73 -1.41 17.91
N ILE A 120 15.78 -2.06 18.59
CA ILE A 120 14.41 -2.25 18.10
C ILE A 120 13.52 -1.15 18.65
N ASP A 121 12.71 -0.55 17.77
CA ASP A 121 11.60 0.29 18.20
C ASP A 121 10.40 -0.57 18.61
N VAL A 122 10.19 -0.72 19.89
CA VAL A 122 9.08 -1.52 20.44
C VAL A 122 7.70 -0.93 20.16
N PHE A 123 7.61 0.38 19.82
CA PHE A 123 6.36 1.06 19.51
C PHE A 123 5.97 0.95 18.03
N SER A 124 6.89 0.49 17.18
CA SER A 124 6.69 0.36 15.74
C SER A 124 6.79 -1.09 15.25
N GLN A 125 6.75 -2.10 16.12
CA GLN A 125 6.97 -3.51 15.75
C GLN A 125 6.06 -3.98 14.60
N ASP A 126 4.78 -3.61 14.62
CA ASP A 126 3.82 -3.98 13.57
C ASP A 126 3.74 -2.97 12.41
N ARG A 127 4.69 -2.02 12.32
CA ARG A 127 4.68 -0.93 11.34
C ARG A 127 6.02 -0.71 10.66
N CYS A 128 6.98 -1.59 10.88
CA CYS A 128 8.29 -1.56 10.24
C CYS A 128 8.87 -2.98 10.08
N TRP A 129 9.79 -3.10 9.16
CA TRP A 129 10.62 -4.31 9.03
C TRP A 129 11.90 -4.12 9.83
N HIS A 130 12.11 -4.91 10.89
CA HIS A 130 13.35 -4.86 11.63
C HIS A 130 14.45 -5.71 10.96
N ILE A 131 15.62 -5.11 10.75
CA ILE A 131 16.83 -5.73 10.17
C ILE A 131 17.98 -5.49 11.14
N TYR A 132 18.46 -6.54 11.82
CA TYR A 132 19.47 -6.44 12.89
C TYR A 132 20.83 -5.90 12.48
N GLN A 133 21.16 -5.86 11.19
CA GLN A 133 22.41 -5.29 10.71
C GLN A 133 22.21 -3.88 10.16
N PRO A 134 23.22 -3.01 10.25
CA PRO A 134 23.17 -1.70 9.60
C PRO A 134 23.07 -1.84 8.08
N LEU A 135 22.35 -0.92 7.45
CA LEU A 135 22.17 -0.86 6.00
C LEU A 135 22.94 0.34 5.45
N ASN A 136 23.55 0.17 4.27
CA ASN A 136 24.19 1.26 3.55
C ASN A 136 23.14 2.04 2.75
N LEU A 137 22.63 3.14 3.33
CA LEU A 137 21.63 4.00 2.71
C LEU A 137 22.09 4.55 1.34
N ASN A 138 23.34 5.00 1.23
CA ASN A 138 23.86 5.57 -0.02
C ASN A 138 23.81 4.56 -1.17
N ALA A 139 24.18 3.31 -0.91
CA ALA A 139 24.09 2.25 -1.90
C ALA A 139 22.64 1.95 -2.30
N MET A 140 21.70 1.95 -1.32
CA MET A 140 20.28 1.78 -1.59
C MET A 140 19.70 2.93 -2.42
N GLN A 141 20.09 4.20 -2.12
CA GLN A 141 19.68 5.37 -2.90
C GLN A 141 20.17 5.30 -4.34
N GLN A 142 21.45 4.94 -4.55
CA GLN A 142 22.00 4.75 -5.90
C GLN A 142 21.24 3.67 -6.67
N ALA A 143 20.91 2.56 -6.04
CA ALA A 143 20.10 1.50 -6.65
C ALA A 143 18.68 1.97 -7.00
N ALA A 144 18.07 2.76 -6.13
CA ALA A 144 16.71 3.30 -6.32
C ALA A 144 16.61 4.23 -7.54
N GLU A 145 17.67 5.00 -7.85
CA GLU A 145 17.69 5.88 -9.03
C GLU A 145 17.48 5.11 -10.35
N PHE A 146 17.95 3.87 -10.45
CA PHE A 146 17.77 3.03 -11.64
C PHE A 146 16.32 2.55 -11.83
N LEU A 147 15.46 2.65 -10.79
CA LEU A 147 14.06 2.23 -10.85
C LEU A 147 13.10 3.38 -11.16
N LYS A 148 13.56 4.63 -11.14
CA LYS A 148 12.73 5.79 -11.52
C LYS A 148 12.55 5.87 -13.03
N GLY A 149 11.33 6.07 -13.46
CA GLY A 149 10.95 6.14 -14.88
C GLY A 149 9.97 5.04 -15.27
N THR A 150 9.78 4.87 -16.58
CA THR A 150 8.85 3.89 -17.15
C THR A 150 9.62 2.67 -17.65
N TYR A 151 9.36 1.53 -17.01
CA TYR A 151 10.03 0.27 -17.29
C TYR A 151 9.08 -0.92 -17.17
N ASP A 152 9.55 -2.08 -17.68
CA ASP A 152 8.93 -3.37 -17.39
C ASP A 152 9.37 -3.84 -15.99
N PHE A 153 8.41 -3.94 -15.07
CA PHE A 153 8.62 -4.37 -13.68
C PHE A 153 8.25 -5.84 -13.44
N ALA A 154 8.26 -6.68 -14.47
CA ALA A 154 7.95 -8.11 -14.34
C ALA A 154 8.82 -8.82 -13.30
N SER A 155 10.12 -8.46 -13.17
CA SER A 155 11.00 -8.98 -12.11
C SER A 155 10.55 -8.63 -10.68
N PHE A 156 9.69 -7.64 -10.53
CA PHE A 156 9.15 -7.20 -9.23
C PHE A 156 7.69 -7.61 -9.02
N GLU A 157 7.10 -8.38 -9.95
CA GLU A 157 5.74 -8.91 -9.84
C GLU A 157 5.75 -10.31 -9.22
N ALA A 158 4.89 -10.55 -8.22
CA ALA A 158 4.66 -11.90 -7.72
C ALA A 158 3.70 -12.67 -8.63
N ALA A 159 3.81 -13.99 -8.66
CA ALA A 159 2.92 -14.85 -9.43
C ALA A 159 1.44 -14.72 -8.99
N GLY A 160 0.51 -14.94 -9.92
CA GLY A 160 -0.94 -14.89 -9.64
C GLY A 160 -1.62 -13.57 -9.98
N SER A 161 -0.98 -12.71 -10.77
CA SER A 161 -1.58 -11.49 -11.30
C SER A 161 -2.21 -11.72 -12.67
N ASP A 162 -3.47 -11.25 -12.88
CA ASP A 162 -4.18 -11.30 -14.17
C ASP A 162 -3.97 -10.02 -15.01
N ARG A 163 -2.90 -9.27 -14.78
CA ARG A 163 -2.68 -7.98 -15.44
C ARG A 163 -2.18 -8.13 -16.86
N LYS A 164 -2.67 -7.25 -17.76
CA LYS A 164 -2.31 -7.26 -19.20
C LYS A 164 -0.87 -6.79 -19.48
N THR A 165 -0.27 -6.01 -18.57
CA THR A 165 1.07 -5.44 -18.75
C THR A 165 1.77 -5.26 -17.40
N SER A 166 3.06 -5.52 -17.38
CA SER A 166 3.98 -5.28 -16.25
C SER A 166 4.69 -3.92 -16.33
N VAL A 167 4.47 -3.14 -17.38
CA VAL A 167 5.04 -1.80 -17.53
C VAL A 167 4.38 -0.83 -16.55
N ARG A 168 5.20 -0.11 -15.76
CA ARG A 168 4.78 0.92 -14.80
C ARG A 168 5.70 2.12 -14.88
N SER A 169 5.21 3.27 -14.43
CA SER A 169 5.98 4.50 -14.34
C SER A 169 6.13 4.92 -12.88
N ILE A 170 7.34 4.79 -12.33
CA ILE A 170 7.68 5.28 -10.99
C ILE A 170 8.15 6.73 -11.13
N SER A 171 7.36 7.65 -10.58
CA SER A 171 7.65 9.10 -10.58
C SER A 171 8.47 9.55 -9.38
N GLN A 172 8.40 8.80 -8.26
CA GLN A 172 9.13 9.07 -7.03
C GLN A 172 9.59 7.74 -6.39
N LEU A 173 10.86 7.69 -6.00
CA LEU A 173 11.41 6.64 -5.15
C LEU A 173 12.51 7.27 -4.31
N GLU A 174 12.19 7.59 -3.06
CA GLU A 174 13.04 8.33 -2.14
C GLU A 174 13.27 7.53 -0.86
N LEU A 175 14.49 7.54 -0.38
CA LEU A 175 14.91 6.90 0.85
C LEU A 175 15.45 7.96 1.80
N ILE A 176 14.86 8.05 2.99
CA ILE A 176 15.21 9.02 4.02
C ILE A 176 15.59 8.25 5.29
N GLU A 177 16.74 8.56 5.87
CA GLU A 177 17.17 8.02 7.16
C GLU A 177 16.85 9.00 8.28
N SER A 178 16.45 8.45 9.40
CA SER A 178 16.31 9.16 10.68
C SER A 178 16.86 8.31 11.80
N CYS A 179 17.40 8.98 12.82
CA CYS A 179 17.87 8.34 14.04
C CYS A 179 17.30 9.12 15.23
N GLU A 180 16.55 8.43 16.07
CA GLU A 180 16.01 8.98 17.30
C GLU A 180 16.18 7.96 18.43
N ASN A 181 16.76 8.38 19.56
CA ASN A 181 17.05 7.51 20.71
C ASN A 181 17.78 6.20 20.33
N ASP A 182 18.80 6.29 19.47
CA ASP A 182 19.59 5.19 18.91
C ASP A 182 18.78 4.20 18.02
N VAL A 183 17.53 4.51 17.73
CA VAL A 183 16.70 3.78 16.76
C VAL A 183 16.94 4.34 15.37
N ASN A 184 17.53 3.55 14.50
CA ASN A 184 17.77 3.95 13.10
C ASN A 184 16.62 3.47 12.22
N MET A 185 16.00 4.41 11.50
CA MET A 185 14.91 4.14 10.58
C MET A 185 15.27 4.57 9.17
N ILE A 186 14.93 3.75 8.18
CA ILE A 186 14.89 4.14 6.77
C ILE A 186 13.44 4.14 6.32
N THR A 187 12.97 5.30 5.87
CA THR A 187 11.65 5.47 5.28
C THR A 187 11.78 5.57 3.76
N ILE A 188 11.07 4.71 3.05
CA ILE A 188 11.06 4.63 1.58
C ILE A 188 9.70 5.10 1.09
N TYR A 189 9.67 6.15 0.28
CA TYR A 189 8.47 6.62 -0.41
C TYR A 189 8.54 6.23 -1.88
N VAL A 190 7.48 5.63 -2.39
CA VAL A 190 7.37 5.27 -3.80
C VAL A 190 6.01 5.72 -4.35
N ARG A 191 6.04 6.49 -5.45
CA ARG A 191 4.85 6.92 -6.19
C ARG A 191 4.93 6.43 -7.62
N ALA A 192 3.83 5.85 -8.12
CA ALA A 192 3.72 5.34 -9.48
C ALA A 192 2.28 5.48 -10.01
N ASP A 193 2.12 5.36 -11.33
CA ASP A 193 0.82 5.28 -12.01
C ASP A 193 -0.01 4.05 -11.60
N GLY A 194 0.66 3.03 -11.06
CA GLY A 194 0.07 1.81 -10.53
C GLY A 194 1.15 0.84 -10.06
N PHE A 195 0.73 -0.19 -9.34
CA PHE A 195 1.64 -1.20 -8.82
C PHE A 195 1.16 -2.61 -9.20
N LEU A 196 2.13 -3.49 -9.46
CA LEU A 196 1.93 -4.92 -9.64
C LEU A 196 1.78 -5.61 -8.29
N TYR A 197 1.37 -6.87 -8.30
CA TYR A 197 1.23 -7.66 -7.08
C TYR A 197 2.59 -7.79 -6.37
N ASN A 198 2.64 -7.40 -5.10
CA ASN A 198 3.84 -7.31 -4.25
C ASN A 198 4.97 -6.41 -4.76
N MET A 199 4.76 -5.58 -5.80
CA MET A 199 5.82 -4.82 -6.46
C MET A 199 6.65 -3.97 -5.48
N VAL A 200 6.00 -3.18 -4.62
CA VAL A 200 6.72 -2.33 -3.65
C VAL A 200 7.56 -3.17 -2.70
N ARG A 201 7.01 -4.25 -2.16
CA ARG A 201 7.70 -5.15 -1.24
C ARG A 201 8.90 -5.85 -1.91
N ASN A 202 8.77 -6.22 -3.19
CA ASN A 202 9.86 -6.81 -3.97
C ASN A 202 10.96 -5.79 -4.30
N ILE A 203 10.61 -4.54 -4.61
CA ILE A 203 11.56 -3.43 -4.75
C ILE A 203 12.31 -3.22 -3.44
N VAL A 204 11.61 -3.08 -2.31
CA VAL A 204 12.23 -2.88 -1.00
C VAL A 204 13.18 -4.03 -0.64
N GLY A 205 12.75 -5.28 -0.81
CA GLY A 205 13.60 -6.43 -0.53
C GLY A 205 14.86 -6.48 -1.41
N THR A 206 14.75 -6.02 -2.66
CA THR A 206 15.89 -5.91 -3.59
C THR A 206 16.86 -4.80 -3.14
N LEU A 207 16.34 -3.63 -2.77
CA LEU A 207 17.15 -2.53 -2.23
C LEU A 207 17.86 -2.92 -0.92
N VAL A 208 17.20 -3.71 -0.07
CA VAL A 208 17.79 -4.21 1.18
C VAL A 208 18.96 -5.15 0.91
N GLU A 209 18.95 -5.99 -0.12
CA GLU A 209 20.12 -6.83 -0.47
C GLU A 209 21.33 -5.97 -0.92
N VAL A 210 21.08 -4.83 -1.57
CA VAL A 210 22.11 -3.82 -1.88
C VAL A 210 22.57 -3.14 -0.59
N GLY A 211 21.66 -2.71 0.28
CA GLY A 211 21.99 -2.06 1.55
C GLY A 211 22.80 -2.94 2.50
N LYS A 212 22.62 -4.27 2.43
CA LYS A 212 23.43 -5.26 3.15
C LYS A 212 24.83 -5.47 2.55
N GLY A 213 25.16 -4.82 1.43
CA GLY A 213 26.42 -5.01 0.72
C GLY A 213 26.56 -6.37 0.00
N LYS A 214 25.47 -7.12 -0.15
CA LYS A 214 25.49 -8.40 -0.87
C LYS A 214 25.47 -8.22 -2.39
N ARG A 215 25.03 -7.07 -2.86
CA ARG A 215 24.89 -6.71 -4.27
C ARG A 215 25.32 -5.27 -4.48
N GLU A 216 25.95 -5.02 -5.64
CA GLU A 216 26.26 -3.65 -6.07
C GLU A 216 24.97 -2.92 -6.50
N PRO A 217 24.89 -1.58 -6.41
CA PRO A 217 23.73 -0.82 -6.82
C PRO A 217 23.26 -1.09 -8.26
N SER A 218 24.21 -1.29 -9.19
CA SER A 218 23.94 -1.59 -10.60
C SER A 218 23.24 -2.95 -10.84
N TRP A 219 23.28 -3.87 -9.86
CA TRP A 219 22.59 -5.15 -9.97
C TRP A 219 21.08 -5.00 -10.23
N VAL A 220 20.47 -3.94 -9.73
CA VAL A 220 19.04 -3.65 -9.94
C VAL A 220 18.71 -3.50 -11.44
N VAL A 221 19.63 -2.96 -12.24
CA VAL A 221 19.47 -2.86 -13.71
C VAL A 221 19.44 -4.25 -14.36
N ASP A 222 20.28 -5.16 -13.89
CA ASP A 222 20.29 -6.54 -14.40
C ASP A 222 19.02 -7.29 -14.01
N VAL A 223 18.53 -7.10 -12.77
CA VAL A 223 17.24 -7.64 -12.32
C VAL A 223 16.11 -7.15 -13.23
N GLN A 224 16.08 -5.86 -13.52
CA GLN A 224 15.04 -5.24 -14.36
C GLN A 224 15.04 -5.81 -15.78
N LYS A 225 16.23 -5.95 -16.41
CA LYS A 225 16.37 -6.47 -17.77
C LYS A 225 15.96 -7.94 -17.92
N LYS A 226 16.04 -8.74 -16.85
CA LYS A 226 15.74 -10.18 -16.91
C LYS A 226 14.26 -10.49 -16.95
N CYS A 227 13.40 -9.57 -16.52
CA CYS A 227 11.95 -9.79 -16.41
C CYS A 227 11.58 -11.11 -15.71
N ASP A 228 12.38 -11.48 -14.70
CA ASP A 228 12.23 -12.73 -13.93
C ASP A 228 12.27 -12.44 -12.43
N ARG A 229 11.17 -12.77 -11.72
CA ARG A 229 11.02 -12.58 -10.27
C ARG A 229 12.12 -13.26 -9.45
N GLN A 230 12.64 -14.39 -9.92
CA GLN A 230 13.67 -15.14 -9.20
C GLN A 230 15.02 -14.40 -9.15
N CYS A 231 15.23 -13.45 -10.04
CA CYS A 231 16.45 -12.64 -10.10
C CYS A 231 16.44 -11.46 -9.11
N ALA A 232 15.27 -11.06 -8.60
CA ALA A 232 15.13 -9.98 -7.63
C ALA A 232 15.36 -10.46 -6.18
N GLY A 233 15.45 -9.50 -5.27
CA GLY A 233 15.54 -9.77 -3.83
C GLY A 233 14.30 -10.42 -3.23
N PRO A 234 14.33 -10.85 -1.98
CA PRO A 234 13.19 -11.44 -1.30
C PRO A 234 12.04 -10.43 -1.17
N THR A 235 10.81 -10.93 -1.06
CA THR A 235 9.66 -10.07 -0.75
C THR A 235 9.76 -9.56 0.69
N ALA A 236 9.80 -8.25 0.87
CA ALA A 236 9.81 -7.63 2.19
C ALA A 236 8.51 -7.94 2.97
N PRO A 237 8.53 -8.04 4.31
CA PRO A 237 7.35 -8.24 5.14
C PRO A 237 6.26 -7.19 4.88
N PRO A 238 4.97 -7.50 5.12
CA PRO A 238 3.88 -6.54 4.90
C PRO A 238 3.88 -5.40 5.92
N ASP A 239 4.35 -5.65 7.14
CA ASP A 239 4.24 -4.77 8.31
C ASP A 239 4.82 -3.36 8.09
N GLY A 240 5.90 -3.26 7.29
CA GLY A 240 6.48 -1.96 6.96
C GLY A 240 5.71 -1.17 5.90
N LEU A 241 4.76 -1.79 5.17
CA LEU A 241 4.10 -1.19 4.01
C LEU A 241 2.80 -0.48 4.37
N CYS A 242 2.65 0.76 3.89
CA CYS A 242 1.46 1.56 4.07
C CYS A 242 1.09 2.32 2.79
N LEU A 243 -0.15 2.20 2.32
CA LEU A 243 -0.71 3.04 1.27
C LEU A 243 -1.00 4.43 1.85
N MET A 244 -0.29 5.44 1.38
CA MET A 244 -0.36 6.80 1.92
C MET A 244 -1.42 7.64 1.24
N ASP A 245 -1.51 7.55 -0.09
CA ASP A 245 -2.32 8.44 -0.91
C ASP A 245 -2.67 7.83 -2.25
N VAL A 246 -3.83 8.24 -2.79
CA VAL A 246 -4.28 7.94 -4.14
C VAL A 246 -4.76 9.23 -4.78
N GLU A 247 -4.09 9.63 -5.84
CA GLU A 247 -4.34 10.87 -6.57
C GLU A 247 -5.38 10.66 -7.67
N TYR A 248 -6.30 11.63 -7.80
CA TYR A 248 -7.33 11.69 -8.84
C TYR A 248 -7.28 13.05 -9.53
N ALA A 249 -7.82 13.13 -10.75
CA ALA A 249 -8.04 14.43 -11.39
C ALA A 249 -8.99 15.30 -10.54
N SER A 250 -8.67 16.60 -10.49
CA SER A 250 -9.47 17.63 -9.80
C SER A 250 -10.77 17.89 -10.52
#